data_ee187aa693ceb5d6278602a9a872411f
#
_entry.id   ee187aa693ceb5d6278602a9a872411f
#
_cell.length_a   1.000
_cell.length_b   1.000
_cell.length_c   1.000
_cell.angle_alpha   90.00
_cell.angle_beta   90.00
_cell.angle_gamma   90.00
#
_symmetry.space_group_name_H-M   'P 1'
#
loop_
_entity.id
_entity.type
_entity.pdbx_description
1 polymer ?
#
loop_
_entity_poly.entity_id
_entity_poly.type
_entity_poly.pdbx_seq_one_letter_code
_entity_poly.pdbx_strand_id
1 'polypeptide(L)'
;MTTTTMTMTTKTARLHALWVRLAALLALLLVMGVLAPQAGAQTTSITFFHNDVLGSPAVATDASGAVVWKESYLPYGHRLQAPAAAANNKLWYAGKQLDPNTGLSYMGARYYSPVVGRFMGMDPKEFSPENPHSLNRYAYGNNNPYKYVDPDGKIAETVWDAFNLSIGFHSLVSNVRAGNWSGAAVDGVGMALDGVAA
;
A
#
# COMPACT_ATOMS: atom_id res chain seq x y z
N MET A 1 63.52 -62.16 -4.25
CA MET A 1 62.22 -62.19 -4.98
C MET A 1 61.09 -61.66 -4.11
N THR A 2 61.28 -60.63 -3.25
CA THR A 2 60.27 -60.16 -2.22
C THR A 2 59.91 -58.69 -2.29
N THR A 3 60.47 -57.92 -3.21
CA THR A 3 60.17 -56.48 -3.28
C THR A 3 59.06 -56.06 -4.23
N THR A 4 58.65 -56.93 -5.18
CA THR A 4 57.62 -56.53 -6.21
C THR A 4 56.19 -56.70 -5.74
N THR A 5 55.90 -57.59 -4.78
CA THR A 5 54.55 -57.85 -4.23
C THR A 5 54.14 -56.79 -3.25
N MET A 6 55.04 -56.12 -2.54
CA MET A 6 54.72 -55.12 -1.53
C MET A 6 54.31 -53.77 -2.16
N THR A 7 54.78 -53.46 -3.36
CA THR A 7 54.44 -52.24 -4.08
C THR A 7 53.09 -52.30 -4.79
N MET A 8 52.61 -53.48 -5.16
CA MET A 8 51.27 -53.68 -5.76
C MET A 8 50.15 -53.52 -4.74
N THR A 9 50.32 -54.02 -3.52
CA THR A 9 49.30 -53.90 -2.44
C THR A 9 49.11 -52.45 -1.99
N THR A 10 50.16 -51.63 -1.96
CA THR A 10 50.04 -50.21 -1.59
C THR A 10 49.39 -49.35 -2.67
N LYS A 11 49.53 -49.65 -3.94
CA LYS A 11 48.88 -48.98 -5.05
C LYS A 11 47.37 -49.27 -5.07
N THR A 12 46.96 -50.51 -4.89
CA THR A 12 45.53 -50.90 -4.83
C THR A 12 44.86 -50.27 -3.60
N ALA A 13 45.49 -50.27 -2.43
CA ALA A 13 44.97 -49.61 -1.23
C ALA A 13 44.77 -48.10 -1.42
N ARG A 14 45.70 -47.41 -2.09
CA ARG A 14 45.57 -45.98 -2.41
C ARG A 14 44.43 -45.69 -3.39
N LEU A 15 44.26 -46.55 -4.40
CA LEU A 15 43.14 -46.45 -5.34
C LEU A 15 41.79 -46.68 -4.64
N HIS A 16 41.67 -47.67 -3.77
CA HIS A 16 40.44 -47.88 -2.97
C HIS A 16 40.13 -46.68 -2.07
N ALA A 17 41.12 -46.13 -1.38
CA ALA A 17 40.96 -44.93 -0.56
C ALA A 17 40.50 -43.74 -1.37
N LEU A 18 40.97 -43.57 -2.61
CA LEU A 18 40.56 -42.50 -3.52
C LEU A 18 39.11 -42.65 -3.94
N TRP A 19 38.68 -43.88 -4.30
CA TRP A 19 37.28 -44.16 -4.67
C TRP A 19 36.32 -43.98 -3.52
N VAL A 20 36.68 -44.35 -2.30
CA VAL A 20 35.84 -44.10 -1.10
C VAL A 20 35.68 -42.62 -0.82
N ARG A 21 36.75 -41.85 -0.97
CA ARG A 21 36.69 -40.36 -0.82
C ARG A 21 35.84 -39.72 -1.90
N LEU A 22 35.93 -40.18 -3.14
CA LEU A 22 35.15 -39.66 -4.26
C LEU A 22 33.63 -40.00 -4.06
N ALA A 23 33.33 -41.21 -3.63
CA ALA A 23 31.98 -41.61 -3.31
C ALA A 23 31.39 -40.84 -2.13
N ALA A 24 32.18 -40.57 -1.09
CA ALA A 24 31.77 -39.72 0.04
C ALA A 24 31.49 -38.26 -0.37
N LEU A 25 32.33 -37.68 -1.25
CA LEU A 25 32.12 -36.34 -1.80
C LEU A 25 30.85 -36.28 -2.66
N LEU A 26 30.63 -37.27 -3.50
CA LEU A 26 29.40 -37.36 -4.31
C LEU A 26 28.15 -37.51 -3.45
N ALA A 27 28.19 -38.32 -2.40
CA ALA A 27 27.11 -38.47 -1.44
C ALA A 27 26.83 -37.17 -0.69
N LEU A 28 27.87 -36.43 -0.28
CA LEU A 28 27.75 -35.15 0.37
C LEU A 28 27.11 -34.11 -0.56
N LEU A 29 27.53 -34.04 -1.83
CA LEU A 29 26.95 -33.14 -2.82
C LEU A 29 25.47 -33.45 -3.11
N LEU A 30 25.12 -34.74 -3.17
CA LEU A 30 23.73 -35.18 -3.30
C LEU A 30 22.87 -34.75 -2.10
N VAL A 31 23.37 -34.93 -0.89
CA VAL A 31 22.69 -34.50 0.33
C VAL A 31 22.54 -33.00 0.38
N MET A 32 23.57 -32.23 0.01
CA MET A 32 23.48 -30.77 -0.07
C MET A 32 22.49 -30.31 -1.15
N GLY A 33 22.41 -31.01 -2.28
CA GLY A 33 21.41 -30.69 -3.32
C GLY A 33 19.98 -30.95 -2.90
N VAL A 34 19.73 -31.99 -2.08
CA VAL A 34 18.39 -32.28 -1.53
C VAL A 34 18.00 -31.31 -0.40
N LEU A 35 18.97 -30.84 0.38
CA LEU A 35 18.77 -29.90 1.49
C LEU A 35 18.79 -28.44 1.03
N ALA A 36 19.10 -28.17 -0.24
CA ALA A 36 19.05 -26.81 -0.77
C ALA A 36 17.61 -26.30 -0.67
N PRO A 37 17.35 -25.14 -0.01
CA PRO A 37 16.02 -24.56 0.04
C PRO A 37 15.53 -24.34 -1.40
N GLN A 38 14.41 -24.91 -1.74
CA GLN A 38 13.79 -24.65 -3.03
C GLN A 38 13.45 -23.16 -3.07
N ALA A 39 14.09 -22.42 -3.96
CA ALA A 39 13.73 -21.03 -4.24
C ALA A 39 12.30 -21.05 -4.81
N GLY A 40 11.31 -20.92 -3.95
CA GLY A 40 9.93 -20.72 -4.36
C GLY A 40 9.86 -19.41 -5.15
N ALA A 41 9.44 -19.48 -6.41
CA ALA A 41 9.16 -18.27 -7.18
C ALA A 41 8.06 -17.49 -6.45
N GLN A 42 8.37 -16.28 -5.98
CA GLN A 42 7.39 -15.40 -5.37
C GLN A 42 6.37 -15.02 -6.44
N THR A 43 5.15 -15.50 -6.31
CA THR A 43 4.05 -15.09 -7.20
C THR A 43 3.68 -13.65 -6.89
N THR A 44 4.05 -12.74 -7.76
CA THR A 44 3.63 -11.34 -7.66
C THR A 44 2.20 -11.23 -8.15
N SER A 45 1.27 -10.89 -7.27
CA SER A 45 -0.10 -10.54 -7.62
C SER A 45 -0.22 -9.02 -7.70
N ILE A 46 -0.68 -8.52 -8.86
CA ILE A 46 -0.93 -7.10 -9.06
C ILE A 46 -2.44 -6.88 -8.91
N THR A 47 -2.81 -5.93 -8.06
CA THR A 47 -4.19 -5.54 -7.83
C THR A 47 -4.33 -4.04 -8.09
N PHE A 48 -5.28 -3.68 -8.95
CA PHE A 48 -5.62 -2.29 -9.26
C PHE A 48 -6.83 -1.88 -8.45
N PHE A 49 -6.71 -0.76 -7.73
CA PHE A 49 -7.81 -0.20 -6.95
C PHE A 49 -8.54 0.86 -7.75
N HIS A 50 -9.86 0.79 -7.73
CA HIS A 50 -10.77 1.79 -8.32
C HIS A 50 -11.51 2.44 -7.16
N ASN A 51 -11.23 3.73 -6.96
CA ASN A 51 -11.80 4.48 -5.84
C ASN A 51 -13.11 5.15 -6.26
N ASP A 52 -13.96 5.41 -5.26
CA ASP A 52 -15.11 6.30 -5.39
C ASP A 52 -14.66 7.78 -5.44
N VAL A 53 -15.62 8.70 -5.56
CA VAL A 53 -15.37 10.15 -5.61
C VAL A 53 -14.79 10.71 -4.32
N LEU A 54 -14.90 9.99 -3.21
CA LEU A 54 -14.34 10.36 -1.91
C LEU A 54 -12.92 9.80 -1.72
N GLY A 55 -12.40 9.04 -2.70
CA GLY A 55 -11.10 8.39 -2.62
C GLY A 55 -11.12 7.03 -1.91
N SER A 56 -12.28 6.50 -1.54
CA SER A 56 -12.40 5.19 -0.89
C SER A 56 -12.32 4.07 -1.91
N PRO A 57 -11.59 2.96 -1.68
CA PRO A 57 -11.52 1.85 -2.61
C PRO A 57 -12.88 1.16 -2.71
N ALA A 58 -13.49 1.20 -3.89
CA ALA A 58 -14.81 0.63 -4.15
C ALA A 58 -14.73 -0.72 -4.88
N VAL A 59 -13.76 -0.88 -5.76
CA VAL A 59 -13.55 -2.10 -6.56
C VAL A 59 -12.07 -2.39 -6.67
N ALA A 60 -11.69 -3.65 -6.67
CA ALA A 60 -10.36 -4.08 -7.04
C ALA A 60 -10.41 -5.06 -8.22
N THR A 61 -9.48 -4.91 -9.17
CA THR A 61 -9.32 -5.81 -10.32
C THR A 61 -7.92 -6.39 -10.35
N ASP A 62 -7.78 -7.54 -10.96
CA ASP A 62 -6.48 -8.15 -11.27
C ASP A 62 -5.88 -7.58 -12.56
N ALA A 63 -4.73 -8.11 -12.97
CA ALA A 63 -4.04 -7.70 -14.20
C ALA A 63 -4.81 -8.02 -15.49
N SER A 64 -5.81 -8.90 -15.45
CA SER A 64 -6.70 -9.22 -16.57
C SER A 64 -7.92 -8.32 -16.65
N GLY A 65 -8.15 -7.46 -15.63
CA GLY A 65 -9.33 -6.65 -15.48
C GLY A 65 -10.50 -7.36 -14.78
N ALA A 66 -10.31 -8.60 -14.34
CA ALA A 66 -11.35 -9.32 -13.62
C ALA A 66 -11.51 -8.76 -12.20
N VAL A 67 -12.77 -8.63 -11.76
CA VAL A 67 -13.07 -8.10 -10.42
C VAL A 67 -12.68 -9.10 -9.35
N VAL A 68 -11.75 -8.71 -8.47
CA VAL A 68 -11.32 -9.50 -7.31
C VAL A 68 -12.27 -9.32 -6.14
N TRP A 69 -12.65 -8.07 -5.84
CA TRP A 69 -13.62 -7.73 -4.80
C TRP A 69 -14.28 -6.38 -5.04
N LYS A 70 -15.41 -6.18 -4.36
CA LYS A 70 -16.14 -4.90 -4.28
C LYS A 70 -16.41 -4.57 -2.83
N GLU A 71 -16.30 -3.30 -2.49
CA GLU A 71 -16.62 -2.75 -1.18
C GLU A 71 -17.58 -1.58 -1.30
N SER A 72 -18.34 -1.32 -0.25
CA SER A 72 -19.18 -0.14 -0.14
C SER A 72 -19.16 0.39 1.28
N TYR A 73 -19.35 1.70 1.41
CA TYR A 73 -19.24 2.42 2.67
C TYR A 73 -20.52 3.19 2.96
N LEU A 74 -20.88 3.29 4.23
CA LEU A 74 -21.85 4.27 4.72
C LEU A 74 -21.24 5.69 4.62
N PRO A 75 -22.04 6.75 4.72
CA PRO A 75 -21.59 8.13 4.51
C PRO A 75 -20.35 8.52 5.31
N TYR A 76 -20.21 8.01 6.53
CA TYR A 76 -19.08 8.27 7.40
C TYR A 76 -18.00 7.17 7.36
N GLY A 77 -18.02 6.31 6.33
CA GLY A 77 -16.93 5.37 6.09
C GLY A 77 -17.01 4.06 6.86
N HIS A 78 -18.14 3.76 7.53
CA HIS A 78 -18.36 2.41 8.03
C HIS A 78 -18.55 1.47 6.84
N ARG A 79 -17.75 0.40 6.78
CA ARG A 79 -17.80 -0.57 5.68
C ARG A 79 -19.05 -1.42 5.77
N LEU A 80 -19.88 -1.42 4.72
CA LEU A 80 -21.09 -2.22 4.63
C LEU A 80 -20.82 -3.67 4.24
N GLN A 81 -19.82 -3.87 3.36
CA GLN A 81 -19.43 -5.18 2.88
C GLN A 81 -17.92 -5.35 3.05
N ALA A 82 -17.52 -6.46 3.64
CA ALA A 82 -16.13 -6.82 3.83
C ALA A 82 -15.92 -8.22 3.25
N PRO A 83 -15.79 -8.36 1.90
CA PRO A 83 -15.61 -9.66 1.27
C PRO A 83 -14.28 -10.28 1.73
N ALA A 84 -14.23 -11.61 1.87
CA ALA A 84 -13.04 -12.33 2.32
C ALA A 84 -11.82 -12.04 1.42
N ALA A 85 -12.03 -11.82 0.12
CA ALA A 85 -10.96 -11.46 -0.82
C ALA A 85 -10.32 -10.09 -0.51
N ALA A 86 -11.01 -9.21 0.21
CA ALA A 86 -10.52 -7.90 0.65
C ALA A 86 -9.88 -7.93 2.05
N ALA A 87 -9.72 -9.08 2.70
CA ALA A 87 -9.22 -9.20 4.07
C ALA A 87 -7.84 -8.54 4.26
N ASN A 88 -7.01 -8.53 3.22
CA ASN A 88 -5.68 -7.91 3.23
C ASN A 88 -5.70 -6.44 2.79
N ASN A 89 -6.85 -5.89 2.42
CA ASN A 89 -6.97 -4.49 2.05
C ASN A 89 -6.89 -3.60 3.30
N LYS A 90 -5.80 -2.83 3.41
CA LYS A 90 -5.58 -1.87 4.49
C LYS A 90 -6.12 -0.48 4.17
N LEU A 91 -6.37 -0.20 2.87
CA LEU A 91 -6.99 1.06 2.46
C LEU A 91 -8.48 1.03 2.81
N TRP A 92 -8.97 2.17 3.29
CA TRP A 92 -10.32 2.33 3.78
C TRP A 92 -10.93 3.63 3.25
N TYR A 93 -11.93 4.12 3.95
CA TYR A 93 -12.63 5.36 3.66
C TYR A 93 -11.66 6.53 3.39
N ALA A 94 -11.96 7.32 2.37
CA ALA A 94 -11.14 8.44 1.88
C ALA A 94 -9.68 8.04 1.57
N GLY A 95 -9.43 6.78 1.17
CA GLY A 95 -8.09 6.27 0.86
C GLY A 95 -7.14 6.18 2.06
N LYS A 96 -7.66 6.30 3.29
CA LYS A 96 -6.87 6.23 4.51
C LYS A 96 -6.77 4.80 5.03
N GLN A 97 -5.68 4.51 5.75
CA GLN A 97 -5.53 3.21 6.38
C GLN A 97 -6.35 3.12 7.67
N LEU A 98 -7.04 2.00 7.86
CA LEU A 98 -7.68 1.65 9.12
C LEU A 98 -6.73 0.78 9.94
N ASP A 99 -6.51 1.14 11.20
CA ASP A 99 -5.88 0.26 12.18
C ASP A 99 -6.90 -0.77 12.69
N PRO A 100 -6.72 -2.06 12.42
CA PRO A 100 -7.68 -3.09 12.82
C PRO A 100 -7.74 -3.28 14.34
N ASN A 101 -6.71 -2.88 15.09
CA ASN A 101 -6.68 -3.05 16.55
C ASN A 101 -7.50 -1.99 17.27
N THR A 102 -7.49 -0.77 16.75
CA THR A 102 -8.21 0.37 17.36
C THR A 102 -9.51 0.69 16.65
N GLY A 103 -9.69 0.26 15.40
CA GLY A 103 -10.82 0.64 14.54
C GLY A 103 -10.79 2.11 14.11
N LEU A 104 -9.63 2.77 14.20
CA LEU A 104 -9.45 4.17 13.85
C LEU A 104 -8.66 4.31 12.54
N SER A 105 -8.98 5.35 11.77
CA SER A 105 -8.22 5.76 10.59
C SER A 105 -7.37 6.98 10.91
N TYR A 106 -6.09 6.95 10.53
CA TYR A 106 -5.22 8.13 10.65
C TYR A 106 -5.40 9.03 9.43
N MET A 107 -5.95 10.22 9.65
CA MET A 107 -6.27 11.19 8.59
C MET A 107 -5.17 12.27 8.41
N GLY A 108 -4.02 12.12 9.07
CA GLY A 108 -2.93 13.11 9.05
C GLY A 108 -2.80 13.82 10.40
N ALA A 109 -3.57 14.87 10.64
CA ALA A 109 -3.51 15.59 11.91
C ALA A 109 -4.28 14.89 13.05
N ARG A 110 -5.30 14.09 12.73
CA ARG A 110 -6.20 13.48 13.71
C ARG A 110 -6.52 12.02 13.39
N TYR A 111 -6.87 11.26 14.42
CA TYR A 111 -7.50 9.95 14.27
C TYR A 111 -9.01 10.12 14.09
N TYR A 112 -9.58 9.33 13.19
CA TYR A 112 -10.98 9.33 12.81
C TYR A 112 -11.62 7.97 13.13
N SER A 113 -12.83 7.98 13.67
CA SER A 113 -13.62 6.77 13.89
C SER A 113 -14.76 6.68 12.87
N PRO A 114 -14.70 5.73 11.92
CA PRO A 114 -15.81 5.50 10.98
C PRO A 114 -17.12 5.05 11.67
N VAL A 115 -17.01 4.41 12.83
CA VAL A 115 -18.16 3.93 13.61
C VAL A 115 -18.91 5.10 14.23
N VAL A 116 -18.19 6.08 14.79
CA VAL A 116 -18.80 7.26 15.43
C VAL A 116 -19.05 8.38 14.41
N GLY A 117 -18.36 8.35 13.26
CA GLY A 117 -18.42 9.39 12.23
C GLY A 117 -17.76 10.69 12.66
N ARG A 118 -16.73 10.65 13.51
CA ARG A 118 -16.09 11.83 14.10
C ARG A 118 -14.58 11.64 14.28
N PHE A 119 -13.88 12.75 14.37
CA PHE A 119 -12.51 12.77 14.83
C PHE A 119 -12.42 12.49 16.33
N MET A 120 -11.34 11.81 16.75
CA MET A 120 -11.06 11.51 18.15
C MET A 120 -10.28 12.62 18.85
N GLY A 121 -9.70 13.53 18.09
CA GLY A 121 -9.01 14.72 18.59
C GLY A 121 -9.71 16.00 18.17
N MET A 122 -9.48 17.05 18.95
CA MET A 122 -9.95 18.39 18.65
C MET A 122 -9.19 18.96 17.43
N ASP A 123 -9.90 19.67 16.56
CA ASP A 123 -9.29 20.32 15.41
C ASP A 123 -8.20 21.30 15.85
N PRO A 124 -6.99 21.21 15.28
CA PRO A 124 -5.95 22.21 15.53
C PRO A 124 -6.30 23.59 14.95
N LYS A 125 -7.17 23.66 13.93
CA LYS A 125 -7.66 24.94 13.37
C LYS A 125 -8.61 25.60 14.36
N GLU A 126 -8.44 26.88 14.55
CA GLU A 126 -9.30 27.66 15.44
C GLU A 126 -10.71 27.85 14.86
N PHE A 127 -11.64 28.14 15.75
CA PHE A 127 -13.01 28.51 15.38
C PHE A 127 -13.01 29.78 14.52
N SER A 128 -13.81 29.75 13.44
CA SER A 128 -14.05 30.91 12.57
C SER A 128 -15.52 31.33 12.70
N PRO A 129 -15.80 32.59 13.08
CA PRO A 129 -17.16 33.10 13.16
C PRO A 129 -17.91 33.08 11.82
N GLU A 130 -17.15 33.14 10.69
CA GLU A 130 -17.70 33.07 9.34
C GLU A 130 -18.15 31.69 8.95
N ASN A 131 -17.65 30.67 9.65
CA ASN A 131 -18.02 29.27 9.44
C ASN A 131 -18.60 28.65 10.71
N PRO A 132 -19.91 28.68 10.92
CA PRO A 132 -20.56 28.09 12.10
C PRO A 132 -20.30 26.60 12.30
N HIS A 133 -19.96 25.86 11.24
CA HIS A 133 -19.60 24.43 11.34
C HIS A 133 -18.29 24.22 12.10
N SER A 134 -17.41 25.22 12.16
CA SER A 134 -16.15 25.18 12.91
C SER A 134 -16.33 25.15 14.43
N LEU A 135 -17.54 25.44 14.95
CA LEU A 135 -17.88 25.28 16.37
C LEU A 135 -17.71 23.86 16.85
N ASN A 136 -18.06 22.88 16.03
CA ASN A 136 -17.87 21.48 16.36
C ASN A 136 -16.51 20.98 15.88
N ARG A 137 -15.49 21.16 16.69
CA ARG A 137 -14.09 20.83 16.39
C ARG A 137 -13.80 19.31 16.26
N TYR A 138 -14.81 18.46 16.41
CA TYR A 138 -14.71 17.00 16.20
C TYR A 138 -15.46 16.54 14.95
N ALA A 139 -16.18 17.46 14.27
CA ALA A 139 -16.95 17.11 13.10
C ALA A 139 -16.04 16.69 11.93
N TYR A 140 -16.48 15.68 11.17
CA TYR A 140 -15.91 15.30 9.90
C TYR A 140 -16.75 15.92 8.78
N GLY A 141 -16.05 16.50 7.78
CA GLY A 141 -16.68 16.97 6.56
C GLY A 141 -17.82 17.93 6.80
N ASN A 142 -17.72 18.86 7.76
CA ASN A 142 -18.79 19.80 8.13
C ASN A 142 -20.15 19.13 8.38
N ASN A 143 -20.18 17.88 8.89
CA ASN A 143 -21.35 17.01 9.04
C ASN A 143 -22.08 16.70 7.72
N ASN A 144 -21.45 16.87 6.57
CA ASN A 144 -21.95 16.47 5.27
C ASN A 144 -20.88 15.71 4.48
N PRO A 145 -20.65 14.43 4.78
CA PRO A 145 -19.57 13.61 4.21
C PRO A 145 -19.78 13.25 2.74
N TYR A 146 -20.93 13.57 2.15
CA TYR A 146 -21.15 13.46 0.71
C TYR A 146 -20.66 14.66 -0.08
N LYS A 147 -20.57 15.80 0.58
CA LYS A 147 -20.14 17.06 -0.06
C LYS A 147 -18.71 17.42 0.29
N TYR A 148 -18.27 17.09 1.50
CA TYR A 148 -16.98 17.50 2.03
C TYR A 148 -16.16 16.28 2.45
N VAL A 149 -14.87 16.32 2.15
CA VAL A 149 -13.84 15.43 2.65
C VAL A 149 -12.84 16.21 3.48
N ASP A 150 -12.14 15.54 4.37
CA ASP A 150 -11.04 16.13 5.13
C ASP A 150 -9.77 15.31 4.87
N PRO A 151 -8.98 15.66 3.84
CA PRO A 151 -7.86 14.85 3.40
C PRO A 151 -6.68 14.83 4.37
N ASP A 152 -6.49 15.88 5.14
CA ASP A 152 -5.35 16.07 6.05
C ASP A 152 -5.72 16.05 7.55
N GLY A 153 -7.01 15.93 7.84
CA GLY A 153 -7.53 15.93 9.21
C GLY A 153 -7.56 17.31 9.86
N LYS A 154 -7.64 18.41 9.07
CA LYS A 154 -7.70 19.79 9.57
C LYS A 154 -8.78 20.62 8.92
N ILE A 155 -9.05 20.41 7.64
CA ILE A 155 -9.94 21.26 6.85
C ILE A 155 -10.91 20.37 6.08
N ALA A 156 -12.19 20.68 6.17
CA ALA A 156 -13.19 20.08 5.29
C ALA A 156 -13.16 20.81 3.93
N GLU A 157 -12.74 20.07 2.90
CA GLU A 157 -12.72 20.54 1.51
C GLU A 157 -13.93 19.99 0.76
N THR A 158 -14.38 20.69 -0.29
CA THR A 158 -15.39 20.10 -1.17
C THR A 158 -14.76 18.91 -1.91
N VAL A 159 -15.57 17.88 -2.20
CA VAL A 159 -15.10 16.73 -2.99
C VAL A 159 -14.56 17.19 -4.34
N TRP A 160 -15.15 18.25 -4.91
CA TRP A 160 -14.73 18.81 -6.18
C TRP A 160 -13.36 19.49 -6.09
N ASP A 161 -13.10 20.26 -5.02
CA ASP A 161 -11.81 20.93 -4.82
C ASP A 161 -10.69 19.90 -4.59
N ALA A 162 -10.95 18.88 -3.74
CA ALA A 162 -10.01 17.78 -3.52
C ALA A 162 -9.70 17.01 -4.82
N PHE A 163 -10.71 16.81 -5.69
CA PHE A 163 -10.53 16.16 -6.97
C PHE A 163 -9.70 17.03 -7.94
N ASN A 164 -10.01 18.33 -8.05
CA ASN A 164 -9.26 19.25 -8.90
C ASN A 164 -7.81 19.40 -8.45
N LEU A 165 -7.59 19.49 -7.14
CA LEU A 165 -6.23 19.54 -6.57
C LEU A 165 -5.43 18.27 -6.93
N SER A 166 -6.06 17.09 -6.85
CA SER A 166 -5.44 15.82 -7.22
C SER A 166 -5.04 15.77 -8.70
N ILE A 167 -5.93 16.21 -9.60
CA ILE A 167 -5.64 16.26 -11.04
C ILE A 167 -4.55 17.28 -11.33
N GLY A 168 -4.64 18.47 -10.75
CA GLY A 168 -3.65 19.54 -10.91
C GLY A 168 -2.26 19.09 -10.48
N PHE A 169 -2.15 18.39 -9.36
CA PHE A 169 -0.89 17.85 -8.89
C PHE A 169 -0.33 16.77 -9.85
N HIS A 170 -1.18 15.89 -10.35
CA HIS A 170 -0.74 14.88 -11.33
C HIS A 170 -0.24 15.52 -12.62
N SER A 171 -0.97 16.53 -13.13
CA SER A 171 -0.58 17.30 -14.31
C SER A 171 0.74 18.05 -14.10
N LEU A 172 0.90 18.72 -12.96
CA LEU A 172 2.13 19.40 -12.58
C LEU A 172 3.33 18.44 -12.60
N VAL A 173 3.22 17.30 -11.92
CA VAL A 173 4.30 16.30 -11.88
C VAL A 173 4.63 15.77 -13.27
N SER A 174 3.62 15.53 -14.10
CA SER A 174 3.79 15.08 -15.49
C SER A 174 4.52 16.13 -16.32
N ASN A 175 4.11 17.41 -16.24
CA ASN A 175 4.73 18.51 -16.95
C ASN A 175 6.17 18.77 -16.52
N VAL A 176 6.46 18.72 -15.22
CA VAL A 176 7.83 18.83 -14.70
C VAL A 176 8.72 17.71 -15.22
N ARG A 177 8.24 16.46 -15.19
CA ARG A 177 9.00 15.30 -15.73
C ARG A 177 9.25 15.39 -17.23
N ALA A 178 8.30 15.96 -17.98
CA ALA A 178 8.42 16.19 -19.41
C ALA A 178 9.27 17.42 -19.77
N GLY A 179 9.74 18.21 -18.81
CA GLY A 179 10.46 19.47 -19.01
C GLY A 179 9.57 20.61 -19.53
N ASN A 180 8.25 20.45 -19.46
CA ASN A 180 7.29 21.47 -19.88
C ASN A 180 7.03 22.47 -18.73
N TRP A 181 7.94 23.41 -18.56
CA TRP A 181 7.89 24.37 -17.47
C TRP A 181 6.75 25.37 -17.58
N SER A 182 6.28 25.71 -18.78
CA SER A 182 5.11 26.58 -18.99
C SER A 182 3.82 25.89 -18.55
N GLY A 183 3.62 24.63 -18.88
CA GLY A 183 2.50 23.82 -18.41
C GLY A 183 2.52 23.65 -16.88
N ALA A 184 3.70 23.33 -16.32
CA ALA A 184 3.88 23.20 -14.88
C ALA A 184 3.55 24.50 -14.12
N ALA A 185 3.89 25.68 -14.69
CA ALA A 185 3.57 26.97 -14.09
C ALA A 185 2.05 27.24 -14.08
N VAL A 186 1.34 26.90 -15.15
CA VAL A 186 -0.13 27.03 -15.23
C VAL A 186 -0.81 26.11 -14.20
N ASP A 187 -0.37 24.86 -14.09
CA ASP A 187 -0.91 23.91 -13.11
C ASP A 187 -0.67 24.40 -11.66
N GLY A 188 0.54 24.93 -11.39
CA GLY A 188 0.88 25.47 -10.08
C GLY A 188 0.02 26.67 -9.68
N VAL A 189 -0.28 27.57 -10.63
CA VAL A 189 -1.18 28.72 -10.39
C VAL A 189 -2.62 28.24 -10.18
N GLY A 190 -3.09 27.28 -10.97
CA GLY A 190 -4.43 26.68 -10.82
C GLY A 190 -4.62 26.11 -9.41
N MET A 191 -3.69 25.28 -8.95
CA MET A 191 -3.74 24.69 -7.59
C MET A 191 -3.69 25.75 -6.49
N ALA A 192 -2.93 26.85 -6.67
CA ALA A 192 -2.87 27.93 -5.69
C ALA A 192 -4.20 28.69 -5.60
N LEU A 193 -4.90 28.86 -6.71
CA LEU A 193 -6.23 29.51 -6.74
C LEU A 193 -7.29 28.63 -6.09
N ASP A 194 -7.28 27.31 -6.34
CA ASP A 194 -8.20 26.36 -5.72
C ASP A 194 -7.97 26.28 -4.20
N GLY A 195 -6.70 26.33 -3.75
CA GLY A 195 -6.36 26.34 -2.33
C GLY A 195 -6.71 27.63 -1.56
N VAL A 196 -6.95 28.75 -2.27
CA VAL A 196 -7.37 30.02 -1.65
C VAL A 196 -8.91 30.12 -1.55
N ALA A 197 -9.64 29.38 -2.40
CA ALA A 197 -11.10 29.39 -2.42
C ALA A 197 -11.74 28.42 -1.39
N ALA A 198 -10.92 27.58 -0.73
CA ALA A 198 -11.32 26.65 0.33
C ALA A 198 -11.04 27.23 1.72
#